data_6774d75ae052f30906caa56397a49de2
#
_entry.id   6774d75ae052f30906caa56397a49de2
#
_cell.length_a   1.000
_cell.length_b   1.000
_cell.length_c   1.000
_cell.angle_alpha   90.00
_cell.angle_beta   90.00
_cell.angle_gamma   90.00
#
_symmetry.space_group_name_H-M   'P 1'
#
loop_
_entity.id
_entity.type
_entity.pdbx_description
1 polymer ?
#
loop_
_entity_poly.entity_id
_entity_poly.type
_entity_poly.pdbx_seq_one_letter_code
_entity_poly.pdbx_strand_id
1 'polypeptide(L)'
;YEVNVQRRQSPGLTQTTQASVSFAPLQSLFGIITPSGLHFERHHQGWHDIDPTQHRLMINGLVKTPKVYTMDDLMRLPTVSRMHFIECGANTAMEWGNVAVPSVQYTHGMLSCSEFTGVPLSMLLDDCGFDRKVAKFILAEGADGSGMTRTIPIERAPVSYTHLRAH
;
A
#
# COMPACT_ATOMS: atom_id res chain seq x y z
N TYR A 1 14.94 10.11 -13.01
CA TYR A 1 14.10 9.70 -11.87
C TYR A 1 14.95 9.14 -10.73
N GLU A 2 15.90 8.29 -11.01
CA GLU A 2 16.74 7.65 -9.98
C GLU A 2 17.66 8.62 -9.24
N VAL A 3 17.98 9.75 -9.82
CA VAL A 3 18.86 10.76 -9.22
C VAL A 3 18.24 11.40 -7.96
N ASN A 4 16.92 11.50 -7.91
CA ASN A 4 16.21 12.13 -6.81
C ASN A 4 15.69 11.15 -5.75
N VAL A 5 15.84 9.85 -5.96
CA VAL A 5 15.41 8.81 -5.03
C VAL A 5 16.62 8.13 -4.41
N GLN A 6 16.78 8.25 -3.10
CA GLN A 6 17.81 7.52 -2.37
C GLN A 6 17.35 6.09 -2.12
N ARG A 7 18.09 5.12 -2.67
CA ARG A 7 17.84 3.70 -2.46
C ARG A 7 18.83 3.12 -1.46
N ARG A 8 18.33 2.34 -0.54
CA ARG A 8 19.13 1.60 0.41
C ARG A 8 18.67 0.15 0.44
N GLN A 9 19.63 -0.76 0.41
CA GLN A 9 19.32 -2.17 0.64
C GLN A 9 18.82 -2.36 2.08
N SER A 10 17.71 -3.06 2.24
CA SER A 10 17.17 -3.35 3.57
C SER A 10 18.10 -4.30 4.31
N PRO A 11 18.63 -3.93 5.46
CA PRO A 11 19.36 -4.88 6.30
C PRO A 11 18.38 -5.91 6.87
N GLY A 12 18.79 -7.15 6.96
CA GLY A 12 18.10 -8.18 7.74
C GLY A 12 17.37 -9.23 6.91
N LEU A 13 16.07 -9.33 7.03
CA LEU A 13 15.27 -10.51 6.74
C LEU A 13 15.29 -11.01 5.29
N THR A 14 15.65 -10.19 4.31
CA THR A 14 15.75 -10.62 2.92
C THR A 14 17.12 -10.29 2.35
N GLN A 15 17.75 -11.29 1.81
CA GLN A 15 19.06 -11.18 1.14
C GLN A 15 18.91 -11.03 -0.38
N THR A 16 17.76 -10.57 -0.85
CA THR A 16 17.56 -10.28 -2.27
C THR A 16 18.05 -8.88 -2.59
N THR A 17 18.63 -8.70 -3.76
CA THR A 17 19.05 -7.38 -4.26
C THR A 17 17.86 -6.40 -4.40
N GLN A 18 16.65 -6.93 -4.42
CA GLN A 18 15.40 -6.17 -4.52
C GLN A 18 14.82 -5.74 -3.17
N ALA A 19 15.31 -6.31 -2.06
CA ALA A 19 14.88 -5.91 -0.73
C ALA A 19 15.54 -4.59 -0.34
N SER A 20 14.87 -3.50 -0.65
CA SER A 20 15.41 -2.15 -0.50
C SER A 20 14.38 -1.18 0.05
N VAL A 21 14.82 0.01 0.34
CA VAL A 21 13.99 1.17 0.61
C VAL A 21 14.35 2.28 -0.38
N SER A 22 13.36 2.93 -0.95
CA SER A 22 13.52 4.16 -1.72
C SER A 22 12.82 5.29 -1.00
N PHE A 23 13.49 6.41 -0.87
CA PHE A 23 13.00 7.57 -0.13
C PHE A 23 12.49 8.64 -1.09
N ALA A 24 11.29 9.17 -0.82
CA ALA A 24 10.78 10.31 -1.56
C ALA A 24 11.70 11.53 -1.34
N PRO A 25 12.03 12.29 -2.40
CA PRO A 25 12.92 13.46 -2.31
C PRO A 25 12.15 14.69 -1.78
N LEU A 26 11.79 14.69 -0.50
CA LEU A 26 10.92 15.70 0.12
C LEU A 26 11.40 17.13 -0.13
N GLN A 27 12.72 17.35 -0.13
CA GLN A 27 13.33 18.65 -0.37
C GLN A 27 13.17 19.16 -1.81
N SER A 28 12.83 18.28 -2.75
CA SER A 28 12.68 18.59 -4.18
C SER A 28 11.23 18.55 -4.65
N LEU A 29 10.28 18.25 -3.75
CA LEU A 29 8.86 18.22 -4.10
C LEU A 29 8.26 19.62 -4.02
N PHE A 30 7.35 19.91 -4.96
CA PHE A 30 6.57 21.14 -4.98
C PHE A 30 5.10 20.82 -4.67
N GLY A 31 4.51 21.57 -3.73
CA GLY A 31 3.15 21.32 -3.28
C GLY A 31 3.05 20.10 -2.39
N ILE A 32 1.85 19.48 -2.36
CA ILE A 32 1.53 18.38 -1.45
C ILE A 32 1.47 17.00 -2.13
N ILE A 33 1.43 16.96 -3.45
CA ILE A 33 1.30 15.71 -4.21
C ILE A 33 2.67 15.20 -4.60
N THR A 34 2.95 13.96 -4.22
CA THR A 34 4.14 13.24 -4.65
C THR A 34 3.86 12.56 -5.99
N PRO A 35 4.58 12.89 -7.06
CA PRO A 35 4.47 12.17 -8.32
C PRO A 35 4.72 10.67 -8.13
N SER A 36 3.99 9.82 -8.86
CA SER A 36 4.06 8.36 -8.70
C SER A 36 5.48 7.80 -8.83
N GLY A 37 6.29 8.34 -9.76
CA GLY A 37 7.68 7.93 -9.93
C GLY A 37 8.63 8.35 -8.79
N LEU A 38 8.17 9.20 -7.86
CA LEU A 38 8.93 9.66 -6.68
C LEU A 38 8.30 9.18 -5.37
N HIS A 39 7.26 8.36 -5.44
CA HIS A 39 6.67 7.74 -4.26
C HIS A 39 7.71 6.82 -3.58
N PHE A 40 7.77 6.87 -2.25
CA PHE A 40 8.68 5.99 -1.52
C PHE A 40 8.28 4.51 -1.68
N GLU A 41 9.25 3.64 -1.52
CA GLU A 41 9.08 2.20 -1.49
C GLU A 41 9.73 1.62 -0.23
N ARG A 42 9.14 0.57 0.32
CA ARG A 42 9.71 -0.20 1.42
C ARG A 42 9.37 -1.67 1.23
N HIS A 43 10.37 -2.44 0.85
CA HIS A 43 10.22 -3.86 0.53
C HIS A 43 10.81 -4.73 1.64
N HIS A 44 10.11 -5.77 2.05
CA HIS A 44 10.59 -6.76 3.00
C HIS A 44 11.16 -8.02 2.34
N GLN A 45 10.61 -8.41 1.20
CA GLN A 45 11.05 -9.59 0.43
C GLN A 45 11.27 -9.28 -1.06
N GLY A 46 11.68 -8.06 -1.34
CA GLY A 46 11.83 -7.59 -2.71
C GLY A 46 10.53 -7.05 -3.29
N TRP A 47 10.66 -6.47 -4.45
CA TRP A 47 9.53 -6.07 -5.27
C TRP A 47 9.24 -7.15 -6.31
N HIS A 48 8.00 -7.26 -6.71
CA HIS A 48 7.54 -8.23 -7.68
C HIS A 48 7.02 -7.52 -8.92
N ASP A 49 7.36 -8.05 -10.08
CA ASP A 49 6.75 -7.65 -11.34
C ASP A 49 5.39 -8.35 -11.44
N ILE A 50 4.35 -7.63 -11.04
CA ILE A 50 2.98 -8.18 -10.99
C ILE A 50 2.31 -7.91 -12.32
N ASP A 51 1.99 -8.98 -13.06
CA ASP A 51 1.18 -8.91 -14.27
C ASP A 51 -0.29 -8.62 -13.89
N PRO A 52 -0.85 -7.46 -14.24
CA PRO A 52 -2.24 -7.13 -13.91
C PRO A 52 -3.25 -8.13 -14.50
N THR A 53 -2.93 -8.78 -15.61
CA THR A 53 -3.83 -9.77 -16.24
C THR A 53 -3.96 -11.04 -15.41
N GLN A 54 -2.94 -11.34 -14.60
CA GLN A 54 -2.90 -12.50 -13.73
C GLN A 54 -3.32 -12.16 -12.30
N HIS A 55 -3.36 -10.88 -11.95
CA HIS A 55 -3.74 -10.47 -10.59
C HIS A 55 -5.19 -10.84 -10.28
N ARG A 56 -5.43 -11.31 -9.06
CA ARG A 56 -6.75 -11.68 -8.55
C ARG A 56 -6.95 -11.12 -7.16
N LEU A 57 -8.07 -10.44 -6.96
CA LEU A 57 -8.53 -10.04 -5.63
C LEU A 57 -9.55 -11.07 -5.14
N MET A 58 -9.23 -11.76 -4.06
CA MET A 58 -10.13 -12.73 -3.44
C MET A 58 -10.77 -12.12 -2.18
N ILE A 59 -12.08 -12.22 -2.07
CA ILE A 59 -12.83 -11.90 -0.85
C ILE A 59 -13.52 -13.16 -0.37
N ASN A 60 -13.20 -13.56 0.86
CA ASN A 60 -13.74 -14.79 1.48
C ASN A 60 -13.95 -14.59 2.99
N GLY A 61 -14.34 -15.64 3.69
CA GLY A 61 -14.58 -15.64 5.13
C GLY A 61 -16.05 -15.43 5.48
N LEU A 62 -16.36 -14.41 6.32
CA LEU A 62 -17.73 -14.13 6.79
C LEU A 62 -18.56 -13.40 5.72
N VAL A 63 -18.67 -14.01 4.55
CA VAL A 63 -19.45 -13.54 3.39
C VAL A 63 -20.39 -14.63 2.94
N LYS A 64 -21.52 -14.26 2.33
CA LYS A 64 -22.48 -15.24 1.78
C LYS A 64 -21.91 -15.97 0.57
N THR A 65 -21.22 -15.23 -0.28
CA THR A 65 -20.67 -15.73 -1.53
C THR A 65 -19.23 -15.25 -1.68
N PRO A 66 -18.23 -16.10 -1.42
CA PRO A 66 -16.84 -15.76 -1.73
C PRO A 66 -16.67 -15.45 -3.20
N LYS A 67 -15.89 -14.41 -3.51
CA LYS A 67 -15.66 -13.95 -4.87
C LYS A 67 -14.18 -13.74 -5.16
N VAL A 68 -13.85 -13.92 -6.42
CA VAL A 68 -12.55 -13.57 -6.99
C VAL A 68 -12.80 -12.57 -8.11
N TYR A 69 -12.16 -11.41 -8.03
CA TYR A 69 -12.24 -10.37 -9.03
C TYR A 69 -10.94 -10.32 -9.84
N THR A 70 -11.08 -10.23 -11.15
CA THR A 70 -9.99 -9.86 -12.06
C THR A 70 -9.84 -8.34 -12.08
N MET A 71 -8.75 -7.86 -12.66
CA MET A 71 -8.61 -6.41 -12.91
C MET A 71 -9.70 -5.88 -13.83
N ASP A 72 -10.10 -6.67 -14.84
CA ASP A 72 -11.19 -6.29 -15.76
C ASP A 72 -12.54 -6.17 -15.04
N ASP A 73 -12.81 -7.05 -14.07
CA ASP A 73 -14.03 -6.95 -13.26
C ASP A 73 -14.00 -5.66 -12.43
N LEU A 74 -12.88 -5.34 -11.80
CA LEU A 74 -12.73 -4.12 -11.02
C LEU A 74 -12.85 -2.86 -11.88
N MET A 75 -12.27 -2.85 -13.08
CA MET A 75 -12.34 -1.70 -13.99
C MET A 75 -13.75 -1.41 -14.51
N ARG A 76 -14.68 -2.36 -14.44
CA ARG A 76 -16.08 -2.17 -14.80
C ARG A 76 -16.93 -1.58 -13.69
N LEU A 77 -16.40 -1.52 -12.46
CA LEU A 77 -17.12 -0.99 -11.32
C LEU A 77 -16.90 0.52 -11.16
N PRO A 78 -17.84 1.23 -10.55
CA PRO A 78 -17.66 2.64 -10.22
C PRO A 78 -16.40 2.86 -9.36
N THR A 79 -15.63 3.86 -9.73
CA THR A 79 -14.39 4.22 -9.03
C THR A 79 -14.51 5.59 -8.37
N VAL A 80 -13.69 5.81 -7.37
CA VAL A 80 -13.50 7.11 -6.71
C VAL A 80 -12.02 7.43 -6.65
N SER A 81 -11.67 8.70 -6.76
CA SER A 81 -10.30 9.20 -6.57
C SER A 81 -10.21 9.94 -5.24
N ARG A 82 -9.13 9.72 -4.53
CA ARG A 82 -8.81 10.36 -3.25
C ARG A 82 -7.32 10.61 -3.12
N MET A 83 -6.98 11.74 -2.52
CA MET A 83 -5.60 11.98 -2.07
C MET A 83 -5.40 11.34 -0.70
N HIS A 84 -4.34 10.57 -0.56
CA HIS A 84 -3.95 9.94 0.69
C HIS A 84 -2.47 10.09 0.94
N PHE A 85 -2.14 10.38 2.18
CA PHE A 85 -0.79 10.20 2.69
C PHE A 85 -0.56 8.71 2.99
N ILE A 86 0.59 8.23 2.56
CA ILE A 86 1.11 6.93 2.96
C ILE A 86 2.43 7.15 3.68
N GLU A 87 2.52 6.62 4.88
CA GLU A 87 3.71 6.70 5.71
C GLU A 87 4.08 5.29 6.18
N CYS A 88 5.34 4.93 6.03
CA CYS A 88 5.86 3.71 6.63
C CYS A 88 5.99 3.88 8.14
N GLY A 89 5.62 2.86 8.92
CA GLY A 89 5.78 2.88 10.37
C GLY A 89 7.24 3.02 10.86
N ALA A 90 8.20 2.82 9.98
CA ALA A 90 9.62 3.04 10.25
C ALA A 90 10.13 4.43 9.80
N ASN A 91 9.25 5.30 9.28
CA ASN A 91 9.63 6.66 8.98
C ASN A 91 10.14 7.35 10.25
N THR A 92 11.15 8.19 10.14
CA THR A 92 11.87 8.84 11.26
C THR A 92 12.67 7.91 12.18
N ALA A 93 12.57 6.60 12.06
CA ALA A 93 13.33 5.67 12.91
C ALA A 93 14.85 5.88 12.85
N MET A 94 15.34 6.44 11.74
CA MET A 94 16.76 6.76 11.56
C MET A 94 17.25 7.90 12.47
N GLU A 95 16.36 8.71 13.02
CA GLU A 95 16.72 9.79 13.94
C GLU A 95 17.17 9.29 15.31
N TRP A 96 16.74 8.10 15.68
CA TRP A 96 17.07 7.50 16.99
C TRP A 96 18.47 6.85 17.03
N GLY A 97 19.14 6.79 15.89
CA GLY A 97 20.46 6.19 15.75
C GLY A 97 21.48 7.19 15.21
N ASN A 98 22.72 6.73 15.14
CA ASN A 98 23.77 7.50 14.50
C ASN A 98 23.57 7.46 12.98
N VAL A 99 23.01 8.52 12.42
CA VAL A 99 22.60 8.59 11.03
C VAL A 99 23.82 8.77 10.12
N ALA A 100 24.08 7.78 9.27
CA ALA A 100 25.19 7.84 8.32
C ALA A 100 25.00 8.91 7.22
N VAL A 101 23.75 9.25 6.91
CA VAL A 101 23.39 10.26 5.90
C VAL A 101 22.32 11.19 6.50
N PRO A 102 22.72 12.30 7.13
CA PRO A 102 21.79 13.21 7.80
C PRO A 102 21.09 14.13 6.79
N SER A 103 20.17 13.59 6.00
CA SER A 103 19.31 14.37 5.10
C SER A 103 17.85 14.15 5.46
N VAL A 104 17.00 15.16 5.20
CA VAL A 104 15.55 15.05 5.38
C VAL A 104 14.98 13.89 4.56
N GLN A 105 15.49 13.70 3.36
CA GLN A 105 15.07 12.56 2.52
C GLN A 105 15.35 11.22 3.20
N TYR A 106 16.52 11.07 3.82
CA TYR A 106 16.89 9.80 4.47
C TYR A 106 16.11 9.55 5.75
N THR A 107 15.88 10.58 6.55
CA THR A 107 15.21 10.47 7.85
C THR A 107 13.69 10.46 7.76
N HIS A 108 13.11 11.17 6.80
CA HIS A 108 11.66 11.39 6.69
C HIS A 108 11.08 10.99 5.32
N GLY A 109 11.88 10.44 4.43
CA GLY A 109 11.48 10.18 3.04
C GLY A 109 10.58 8.96 2.84
N MET A 110 10.18 8.24 3.89
CA MET A 110 9.17 7.18 3.80
C MET A 110 7.75 7.73 4.05
N LEU A 111 7.47 8.89 3.47
CA LEU A 111 6.19 9.57 3.45
C LEU A 111 5.92 10.07 2.02
N SER A 112 4.75 9.80 1.51
CA SER A 112 4.28 10.32 0.21
C SER A 112 2.80 10.62 0.26
N CYS A 113 2.37 11.62 -0.54
CA CYS A 113 0.97 11.95 -0.74
C CYS A 113 0.63 11.80 -2.22
N SER A 114 -0.24 10.86 -2.56
CA SER A 114 -0.62 10.61 -3.95
C SER A 114 -2.12 10.53 -4.11
N GLU A 115 -2.59 10.78 -5.32
CA GLU A 115 -3.97 10.51 -5.69
C GLU A 115 -4.11 9.04 -6.07
N PHE A 116 -5.07 8.38 -5.42
CA PHE A 116 -5.40 6.98 -5.67
C PHE A 116 -6.81 6.89 -6.25
N THR A 117 -6.95 6.13 -7.32
CA THR A 117 -8.24 5.80 -7.93
C THR A 117 -8.51 4.31 -7.73
N GLY A 118 -9.71 3.98 -7.24
CA GLY A 118 -10.07 2.59 -6.99
C GLY A 118 -11.55 2.40 -6.71
N VAL A 119 -11.95 1.14 -6.63
CA VAL A 119 -13.32 0.73 -6.28
C VAL A 119 -13.51 0.83 -4.76
N PRO A 120 -14.60 1.41 -4.27
CA PRO A 120 -14.90 1.41 -2.85
C PRO A 120 -15.00 -0.01 -2.28
N LEU A 121 -14.25 -0.30 -1.23
CA LEU A 121 -14.26 -1.62 -0.58
C LEU A 121 -15.67 -2.03 -0.12
N SER A 122 -16.47 -1.07 0.34
CA SER A 122 -17.86 -1.31 0.74
C SER A 122 -18.69 -1.95 -0.37
N MET A 123 -18.48 -1.51 -1.62
CA MET A 123 -19.19 -2.07 -2.78
C MET A 123 -18.84 -3.55 -2.99
N LEU A 124 -17.56 -3.90 -2.89
CA LEU A 124 -17.10 -5.28 -3.04
C LEU A 124 -17.59 -6.17 -1.90
N LEU A 125 -17.62 -5.65 -0.68
CA LEU A 125 -18.14 -6.37 0.49
C LEU A 125 -19.64 -6.60 0.38
N ASP A 126 -20.39 -5.59 -0.04
CA ASP A 126 -21.85 -5.72 -0.26
C ASP A 126 -22.15 -6.73 -1.37
N ASP A 127 -21.37 -6.73 -2.45
CA ASP A 127 -21.47 -7.69 -3.56
C ASP A 127 -21.19 -9.15 -3.11
N CYS A 128 -20.30 -9.32 -2.14
CA CYS A 128 -20.05 -10.63 -1.52
C CYS A 128 -21.07 -10.99 -0.42
N GLY A 129 -21.91 -10.06 -0.02
CA GLY A 129 -22.90 -10.25 1.04
C GLY A 129 -22.26 -10.52 2.40
N PHE A 130 -21.33 -9.63 2.84
CA PHE A 130 -20.68 -9.80 4.14
C PHE A 130 -21.67 -9.63 5.31
N ASP A 131 -21.45 -10.38 6.38
CA ASP A 131 -22.29 -10.32 7.57
C ASP A 131 -21.84 -9.19 8.51
N ARG A 132 -22.53 -8.03 8.42
CA ARG A 132 -22.24 -6.84 9.22
C ARG A 132 -22.41 -7.07 10.73
N LYS A 133 -23.18 -8.08 11.15
CA LYS A 133 -23.42 -8.34 12.58
C LYS A 133 -22.32 -9.18 13.22
N VAL A 134 -21.73 -10.08 12.43
CA VAL A 134 -20.74 -11.06 12.90
C VAL A 134 -19.33 -10.59 12.61
N ALA A 135 -19.08 -10.05 11.42
CA ALA A 135 -17.76 -9.57 11.02
C ALA A 135 -17.35 -8.36 11.88
N LYS A 136 -16.19 -8.45 12.50
CA LYS A 136 -15.59 -7.39 13.31
C LYS A 136 -14.39 -6.75 12.64
N PHE A 137 -13.69 -7.52 11.82
CA PHE A 137 -12.47 -7.10 11.17
C PHE A 137 -12.40 -7.63 9.73
N ILE A 138 -11.68 -6.91 8.90
CA ILE A 138 -11.17 -7.37 7.63
C ILE A 138 -9.69 -7.67 7.80
N LEU A 139 -9.26 -8.82 7.34
CA LEU A 139 -7.85 -9.14 7.19
C LEU A 139 -7.47 -8.92 5.73
N ALA A 140 -6.68 -7.91 5.46
CA ALA A 140 -6.16 -7.61 4.15
C ALA A 140 -4.73 -8.16 4.03
N GLU A 141 -4.48 -8.90 2.97
CA GLU A 141 -3.16 -9.48 2.66
C GLU A 141 -2.75 -9.09 1.26
N GLY A 142 -1.48 -8.69 1.10
CA GLY A 142 -0.90 -8.43 -0.21
C GLY A 142 -0.62 -9.73 -0.95
N ALA A 143 -0.80 -9.73 -2.26
CA ALA A 143 -0.50 -10.87 -3.12
C ALA A 143 1.01 -10.96 -3.46
N ASP A 144 1.82 -10.13 -2.85
CA ASP A 144 3.27 -10.14 -3.00
C ASP A 144 3.93 -11.24 -2.15
N GLY A 145 5.22 -11.46 -2.37
CA GLY A 145 5.97 -12.53 -1.72
C GLY A 145 6.12 -12.41 -0.20
N SER A 146 5.79 -11.26 0.39
CA SER A 146 5.94 -11.06 1.84
C SER A 146 4.77 -11.60 2.67
N GLY A 147 3.60 -11.83 2.04
CA GLY A 147 2.40 -12.27 2.74
C GLY A 147 1.98 -11.36 3.90
N MET A 148 2.30 -10.09 3.80
CA MET A 148 2.01 -9.13 4.88
C MET A 148 0.52 -8.88 5.02
N THR A 149 0.03 -9.07 6.23
CA THR A 149 -1.39 -8.86 6.55
C THR A 149 -1.60 -7.57 7.35
N ARG A 150 -2.79 -6.98 7.20
CA ARG A 150 -3.25 -5.85 8.00
C ARG A 150 -4.69 -6.08 8.42
N THR A 151 -4.96 -5.83 9.69
CA THR A 151 -6.30 -5.92 10.26
C THR A 151 -6.96 -4.55 10.23
N ILE A 152 -8.16 -4.48 9.65
CA ILE A 152 -8.94 -3.26 9.53
C ILE A 152 -10.25 -3.48 10.27
N PRO A 153 -10.62 -2.64 11.27
CA PRO A 153 -11.91 -2.72 11.91
C PRO A 153 -13.05 -2.55 10.89
N ILE A 154 -14.06 -3.39 10.99
CA ILE A 154 -15.14 -3.46 9.98
C ILE A 154 -15.93 -2.16 9.87
N GLU A 155 -16.07 -1.41 10.95
CA GLU A 155 -16.74 -0.13 10.96
C GLU A 155 -16.07 0.93 10.08
N ARG A 156 -14.80 0.73 9.75
CA ARG A 156 -14.06 1.60 8.83
C ARG A 156 -14.25 1.22 7.37
N ALA A 157 -14.69 0.00 7.09
CA ALA A 157 -14.88 -0.48 5.72
C ALA A 157 -16.06 0.18 4.97
N PRO A 158 -17.20 0.46 5.63
CA PRO A 158 -18.33 1.14 4.99
C PRO A 158 -18.11 2.64 4.83
N VAL A 159 -17.24 3.23 5.63
CA VAL A 159 -16.84 4.63 5.44
C VAL A 159 -15.96 4.66 4.21
N SER A 160 -16.37 5.33 3.16
CA SER A 160 -15.87 5.33 1.77
C SER A 160 -14.38 5.66 1.58
N TYR A 161 -13.55 5.45 2.59
CA TYR A 161 -12.15 5.86 2.61
C TYR A 161 -11.15 4.71 2.77
N THR A 162 -11.62 3.48 2.95
CA THR A 162 -10.72 2.35 3.05
C THR A 162 -10.43 1.81 1.65
N HIS A 163 -9.37 2.28 1.06
CA HIS A 163 -8.80 1.63 -0.12
C HIS A 163 -7.97 0.44 0.36
N LEU A 164 -8.12 -0.70 -0.29
CA LEU A 164 -7.16 -1.78 -0.16
C LEU A 164 -5.84 -1.22 -0.71
N ARG A 165 -4.91 -0.95 0.19
CA ARG A 165 -3.54 -0.64 -0.22
C ARG A 165 -2.93 -1.91 -0.78
N ALA A 166 -2.62 -1.92 -2.05
CA ALA A 166 -1.56 -2.79 -2.55
C ALA A 166 -0.24 -2.23 -1.97
N HIS A 167 0.38 -2.97 -1.11
CA HIS A 167 1.75 -2.72 -0.67
C HIS A 167 2.71 -3.46 -1.56
#